data_cf76e00d16e50649b14138ffe6244fec
#
_entry.id   cf76e00d16e50649b14138ffe6244fec
#
_cell.length_a   1.000
_cell.length_b   1.000
_cell.length_c   1.000
_cell.angle_alpha   90.00
_cell.angle_beta   90.00
_cell.angle_gamma   90.00
#
_symmetry.space_group_name_H-M   'P 1'
#
loop_
_entity.id
_entity.type
_entity.pdbx_description
1 polymer ?
#
loop_
_entity_poly.entity_id
_entity_poly.type
_entity_poly.pdbx_seq_one_letter_code
_entity_poly.pdbx_strand_id
1 'polypeptide(L)'
;PHALYSLLPTGTDRLRTWRNMTADAMGHMFPFTKKVYYDPEGWHYGIHKYNGTWVVLNPFASSMDNASEIVLGRPGRGKSAYFKQQIDLLVTLGHRVFVVDIEGEYRTLCDDMHGVYLAFSRTAENRLNILDLNPLASDPFGAGLSMLTGFLTMALDRNLAPVERNVVVPRYYEEVMRHAGISIDDPDTWQKDAPRLSDLRRV
;
A
#
# COMPACT_ATOMS: atom_id res chain seq x y z
N PRO A 1 7.90 -26.82 55.49
CA PRO A 1 9.32 -26.54 55.12
C PRO A 1 9.76 -27.23 53.84
N HIS A 2 9.34 -28.47 53.52
CA HIS A 2 9.80 -29.22 52.35
C HIS A 2 9.39 -28.57 51.00
N ALA A 3 8.20 -27.99 50.91
CA ALA A 3 7.75 -27.29 49.70
C ALA A 3 8.61 -26.09 49.36
N LEU A 4 9.06 -25.34 50.35
CA LEU A 4 9.94 -24.18 50.12
C LEU A 4 11.32 -24.59 49.56
N TYR A 5 11.85 -25.72 50.04
CA TYR A 5 13.16 -26.23 49.54
C TYR A 5 13.03 -26.74 48.10
N SER A 6 11.91 -27.33 47.72
CA SER A 6 11.70 -27.77 46.32
C SER A 6 11.51 -26.61 45.34
N LEU A 7 11.16 -25.39 45.80
CA LEU A 7 11.02 -24.20 45.01
C LEU A 7 12.38 -23.46 44.79
N LEU A 8 13.38 -23.78 45.61
CA LEU A 8 14.70 -23.18 45.44
C LEU A 8 15.46 -23.86 44.29
N PRO A 9 16.31 -23.14 43.54
CA PRO A 9 17.05 -23.68 42.39
C PRO A 9 18.24 -24.57 42.84
N THR A 10 17.98 -25.48 43.79
CA THR A 10 18.99 -26.38 44.34
C THR A 10 19.08 -27.72 43.62
N GLY A 11 18.19 -27.97 42.65
CA GLY A 11 18.11 -29.24 41.92
C GLY A 11 17.61 -30.40 42.73
N THR A 12 17.13 -30.18 43.99
CA THR A 12 16.62 -31.24 44.85
C THR A 12 15.14 -31.09 45.14
N ASP A 13 14.35 -32.12 44.77
CA ASP A 13 12.94 -32.19 45.11
C ASP A 13 12.74 -33.06 46.36
N ARG A 14 12.15 -32.46 47.43
CA ARG A 14 11.85 -33.14 48.72
C ARG A 14 10.36 -33.51 48.85
N LEU A 15 9.51 -33.12 47.87
CA LEU A 15 8.10 -33.40 47.95
C LEU A 15 7.74 -34.80 47.44
N ARG A 16 8.56 -35.41 46.61
CA ARG A 16 8.36 -36.75 46.01
C ARG A 16 6.98 -36.98 45.40
N THR A 17 6.31 -35.92 44.97
CA THR A 17 5.00 -35.97 44.31
C THR A 17 5.19 -35.96 42.82
N TRP A 18 5.31 -37.12 42.24
CA TRP A 18 5.51 -37.28 40.79
C TRP A 18 4.15 -37.44 40.12
N ARG A 19 3.93 -36.70 39.04
CA ARG A 19 2.83 -36.97 38.11
C ARG A 19 3.41 -37.17 36.72
N ASN A 20 2.96 -38.23 36.06
CA ASN A 20 3.31 -38.45 34.67
C ASN A 20 2.57 -37.41 33.80
N MET A 21 3.32 -36.70 33.00
CA MET A 21 2.77 -35.79 31.99
C MET A 21 3.29 -36.21 30.63
N THR A 22 2.47 -36.09 29.61
CA THR A 22 2.93 -36.28 28.20
C THR A 22 3.82 -35.13 27.80
N ALA A 23 4.76 -35.36 26.89
CA ALA A 23 5.63 -34.31 26.36
C ALA A 23 4.81 -33.16 25.76
N ASP A 24 3.67 -33.48 25.12
CA ASP A 24 2.74 -32.52 24.56
C ASP A 24 2.11 -31.62 25.64
N ALA A 25 1.64 -32.21 26.73
CA ALA A 25 1.10 -31.43 27.86
C ALA A 25 2.16 -30.53 28.50
N MET A 26 3.43 -30.99 28.59
CA MET A 26 4.56 -30.17 29.05
C MET A 26 4.85 -29.02 28.07
N GLY A 27 4.77 -29.26 26.77
CA GLY A 27 4.96 -28.22 25.74
C GLY A 27 3.92 -27.11 25.88
N HIS A 28 2.66 -27.44 26.18
CA HIS A 28 1.59 -26.45 26.38
C HIS A 28 1.71 -25.67 27.70
N MET A 29 2.41 -26.20 28.68
CA MET A 29 2.67 -25.53 29.97
C MET A 29 3.89 -24.61 29.92
N PHE A 30 4.66 -24.60 28.83
CA PHE A 30 5.89 -23.81 28.71
C PHE A 30 5.55 -22.32 28.63
N PRO A 31 5.93 -21.50 29.62
CA PRO A 31 5.48 -20.11 29.68
C PRO A 31 6.21 -19.16 28.72
N PHE A 32 7.18 -19.67 27.95
CA PHE A 32 8.08 -18.86 27.12
C PHE A 32 7.65 -18.74 25.65
N THR A 33 6.44 -19.16 25.30
CA THR A 33 5.90 -19.07 23.94
C THR A 33 5.29 -17.70 23.61
N LYS A 34 5.62 -16.66 24.37
CA LYS A 34 5.16 -15.31 24.05
C LYS A 34 5.90 -14.79 22.83
N LYS A 35 5.22 -14.75 21.69
CA LYS A 35 5.75 -14.09 20.51
C LYS A 35 5.77 -12.59 20.78
N VAL A 36 6.96 -12.01 20.86
CA VAL A 36 7.18 -10.57 20.93
C VAL A 36 7.44 -10.09 19.52
N TYR A 37 6.66 -9.14 19.06
CA TYR A 37 6.87 -8.47 17.78
C TYR A 37 7.58 -7.15 18.06
N TYR A 38 8.89 -7.17 17.98
CA TYR A 38 9.70 -6.00 18.22
C TYR A 38 10.82 -5.90 17.19
N ASP A 39 10.74 -4.87 16.34
CA ASP A 39 11.77 -4.48 15.41
C ASP A 39 12.35 -3.14 15.88
N PRO A 40 13.65 -3.02 16.17
CA PRO A 40 14.27 -1.76 16.61
C PRO A 40 14.11 -0.60 15.62
N GLU A 41 13.98 -0.90 14.33
CA GLU A 41 13.77 0.08 13.26
C GLU A 41 12.28 0.23 12.88
N GLY A 42 11.41 -0.45 13.62
CA GLY A 42 9.98 -0.43 13.39
C GLY A 42 9.26 0.68 14.13
N TRP A 43 7.98 0.81 13.84
CA TRP A 43 7.12 1.73 14.55
C TRP A 43 5.96 1.01 15.25
N HIS A 44 5.34 1.72 16.17
CA HIS A 44 4.32 1.17 17.05
C HIS A 44 2.99 0.95 16.31
N TYR A 45 2.57 -0.31 16.23
CA TYR A 45 1.27 -0.72 15.67
C TYR A 45 0.18 -0.85 16.73
N GLY A 46 0.55 -1.14 17.98
CA GLY A 46 -0.41 -1.34 19.05
C GLY A 46 0.15 -2.17 20.21
N ILE A 47 -0.75 -2.69 21.00
CA ILE A 47 -0.44 -3.54 22.16
C ILE A 47 -1.01 -4.94 21.94
N HIS A 48 -0.19 -5.94 22.14
CA HIS A 48 -0.59 -7.33 22.00
C HIS A 48 -1.64 -7.70 23.06
N LYS A 49 -2.82 -8.13 22.61
CA LYS A 49 -4.02 -8.33 23.44
C LYS A 49 -3.81 -9.26 24.64
N TYR A 50 -3.01 -10.31 24.50
CA TYR A 50 -2.89 -11.36 25.50
C TYR A 50 -1.73 -11.17 26.47
N ASN A 51 -0.67 -10.49 26.06
CA ASN A 51 0.53 -10.35 26.88
C ASN A 51 0.88 -8.90 27.23
N GLY A 52 0.15 -7.92 26.69
CA GLY A 52 0.37 -6.51 26.98
C GLY A 52 1.69 -5.95 26.45
N THR A 53 2.42 -6.68 25.59
CA THR A 53 3.66 -6.18 24.99
C THR A 53 3.35 -5.26 23.82
N TRP A 54 4.22 -4.31 23.58
CA TRP A 54 4.16 -3.45 22.40
C TRP A 54 4.41 -4.27 21.14
N VAL A 55 3.65 -3.96 20.10
CA VAL A 55 3.85 -4.48 18.75
C VAL A 55 4.54 -3.39 17.94
N VAL A 56 5.81 -3.60 17.66
CA VAL A 56 6.67 -2.69 16.91
C VAL A 56 7.16 -3.45 15.68
N LEU A 57 6.79 -2.99 14.50
CA LEU A 57 7.08 -3.66 13.24
C LEU A 57 7.59 -2.65 12.22
N ASN A 58 8.49 -3.08 11.38
CA ASN A 58 8.87 -2.39 10.16
C ASN A 58 8.32 -3.18 8.96
N PRO A 59 7.25 -2.73 8.30
CA PRO A 59 6.68 -3.45 7.16
C PRO A 59 7.60 -3.48 5.94
N PHE A 60 8.62 -2.61 5.89
CA PHE A 60 9.61 -2.56 4.83
C PHE A 60 10.88 -3.35 5.15
N ALA A 61 10.93 -4.03 6.29
CA ALA A 61 12.07 -4.87 6.65
C ALA A 61 12.25 -6.02 5.65
N SER A 62 13.50 -6.38 5.37
CA SER A 62 13.83 -7.50 4.46
C SER A 62 13.32 -8.86 4.95
N SER A 63 12.92 -8.97 6.21
CA SER A 63 12.29 -10.14 6.82
C SER A 63 10.79 -10.26 6.50
N MET A 64 10.18 -9.24 5.89
CA MET A 64 8.78 -9.22 5.48
C MET A 64 8.68 -9.49 3.98
N ASP A 65 7.90 -10.48 3.60
CA ASP A 65 7.70 -10.84 2.19
C ASP A 65 6.93 -9.75 1.41
N ASN A 66 6.09 -8.99 2.11
CA ASN A 66 5.27 -7.95 1.52
C ASN A 66 4.91 -6.89 2.58
N ALA A 67 4.99 -5.62 2.18
CA ALA A 67 4.62 -4.47 3.01
C ALA A 67 3.13 -4.10 2.92
N SER A 68 2.31 -4.88 2.19
CA SER A 68 0.88 -4.59 2.04
C SER A 68 0.11 -4.83 3.34
N GLU A 69 -0.78 -3.90 3.67
CA GLU A 69 -1.63 -3.98 4.85
C GLU A 69 -3.11 -3.85 4.47
N ILE A 70 -3.96 -4.66 5.08
CA ILE A 70 -5.41 -4.58 4.95
C ILE A 70 -6.03 -4.34 6.32
N VAL A 71 -6.73 -3.22 6.47
CA VAL A 71 -7.41 -2.86 7.71
C VAL A 71 -8.92 -3.05 7.57
N LEU A 72 -9.47 -3.98 8.32
CA LEU A 72 -10.88 -4.31 8.33
C LEU A 72 -11.54 -3.84 9.63
N GLY A 73 -12.72 -3.26 9.53
CA GLY A 73 -13.47 -2.82 10.70
C GLY A 73 -14.84 -2.23 10.34
N ARG A 74 -15.75 -2.25 11.31
CA ARG A 74 -17.06 -1.61 11.15
C ARG A 74 -16.91 -0.08 11.04
N PRO A 75 -17.85 0.63 10.40
CA PRO A 75 -17.87 2.09 10.40
C PRO A 75 -17.75 2.67 11.82
N GLY A 76 -17.05 3.79 11.97
CA GLY A 76 -16.88 4.47 13.28
C GLY A 76 -15.94 3.77 14.27
N ARG A 77 -15.21 2.72 13.88
CA ARG A 77 -14.28 2.00 14.77
C ARG A 77 -12.81 2.42 14.65
N GLY A 78 -12.56 3.59 14.09
CA GLY A 78 -11.23 4.20 14.10
C GLY A 78 -10.31 3.79 12.93
N LYS A 79 -10.82 3.17 11.83
CA LYS A 79 -10.00 2.85 10.66
C LYS A 79 -9.30 4.06 10.08
N SER A 80 -10.06 5.13 9.79
CA SER A 80 -9.51 6.37 9.23
C SER A 80 -8.54 7.05 10.20
N ALA A 81 -8.82 7.00 11.52
CA ALA A 81 -7.92 7.53 12.55
C ALA A 81 -6.58 6.75 12.57
N TYR A 82 -6.64 5.43 12.46
CA TYR A 82 -5.44 4.59 12.36
C TYR A 82 -4.61 4.96 11.12
N PHE A 83 -5.22 5.05 9.94
CA PHE A 83 -4.48 5.43 8.72
C PHE A 83 -3.93 6.84 8.79
N LYS A 84 -4.66 7.81 9.35
CA LYS A 84 -4.15 9.18 9.57
C LYS A 84 -2.89 9.19 10.44
N GLN A 85 -2.89 8.38 11.50
CA GLN A 85 -1.71 8.24 12.36
C GLN A 85 -0.54 7.57 11.63
N GLN A 86 -0.78 6.56 10.78
CA GLN A 86 0.27 5.92 9.99
C GLN A 86 0.84 6.88 8.93
N ILE A 87 -0.02 7.67 8.28
CA ILE A 87 0.41 8.68 7.30
C ILE A 87 1.30 9.74 7.96
N ASP A 88 0.86 10.26 9.11
CA ASP A 88 1.63 11.24 9.89
C ASP A 88 3.03 10.72 10.24
N LEU A 89 3.08 9.50 10.72
CA LEU A 89 4.33 8.83 11.04
C LEU A 89 5.24 8.66 9.82
N LEU A 90 4.71 8.14 8.70
CA LEU A 90 5.48 7.92 7.48
C LEU A 90 6.03 9.22 6.89
N VAL A 91 5.22 10.28 6.88
CA VAL A 91 5.66 11.61 6.43
C VAL A 91 6.76 12.15 7.36
N THR A 92 6.60 11.99 8.67
CA THR A 92 7.62 12.40 9.66
C THR A 92 8.94 11.66 9.47
N LEU A 93 8.88 10.40 9.06
CA LEU A 93 10.06 9.59 8.70
C LEU A 93 10.66 9.95 7.33
N GLY A 94 10.08 10.91 6.59
CA GLY A 94 10.56 11.38 5.30
C GLY A 94 10.08 10.56 4.10
N HIS A 95 9.11 9.67 4.28
CA HIS A 95 8.53 8.90 3.18
C HIS A 95 7.55 9.75 2.36
N ARG A 96 7.47 9.50 1.07
CA ARG A 96 6.40 10.03 0.21
C ARG A 96 5.16 9.16 0.34
N VAL A 97 4.03 9.78 0.66
CA VAL A 97 2.76 9.09 0.85
C VAL A 97 1.76 9.58 -0.19
N PHE A 98 1.11 8.65 -0.88
CA PHE A 98 0.02 8.92 -1.81
C PHE A 98 -1.27 8.34 -1.25
N VAL A 99 -2.31 9.16 -1.18
CA VAL A 99 -3.62 8.75 -0.64
C VAL A 99 -4.68 8.89 -1.73
N VAL A 100 -5.45 7.83 -1.95
CA VAL A 100 -6.66 7.88 -2.76
C VAL A 100 -7.85 8.00 -1.81
N ASP A 101 -8.43 9.19 -1.75
CA ASP A 101 -9.47 9.57 -0.79
C ASP A 101 -10.81 9.74 -1.50
N ILE A 102 -11.68 8.74 -1.40
CA ILE A 102 -12.99 8.75 -2.04
C ILE A 102 -14.01 9.57 -1.22
N GLU A 103 -13.85 9.58 0.10
CA GLU A 103 -14.80 10.20 1.04
C GLU A 103 -14.42 11.63 1.43
N GLY A 104 -13.22 12.10 1.08
CA GLY A 104 -12.73 13.44 1.39
C GLY A 104 -12.31 13.64 2.85
N GLU A 105 -11.98 12.56 3.57
CA GLU A 105 -11.65 12.60 5.00
C GLU A 105 -10.22 13.07 5.30
N TYR A 106 -9.31 13.05 4.29
CA TYR A 106 -7.87 13.29 4.49
C TYR A 106 -7.42 14.70 4.11
N ARG A 107 -8.34 15.55 3.64
CA ARG A 107 -8.00 16.91 3.19
C ARG A 107 -7.29 17.74 4.28
N THR A 108 -7.88 17.80 5.47
CA THR A 108 -7.29 18.55 6.59
C THR A 108 -5.88 18.04 6.93
N LEU A 109 -5.70 16.72 6.98
CA LEU A 109 -4.38 16.14 7.24
C LEU A 109 -3.37 16.51 6.14
N CYS A 110 -3.80 16.52 4.87
CA CYS A 110 -2.96 16.93 3.75
C CYS A 110 -2.52 18.39 3.88
N ASP A 111 -3.45 19.27 4.23
CA ASP A 111 -3.19 20.71 4.43
C ASP A 111 -2.24 20.94 5.63
N ASP A 112 -2.45 20.24 6.74
CA ASP A 112 -1.62 20.31 7.94
C ASP A 112 -0.16 19.86 7.67
N MET A 113 0.02 18.89 6.78
CA MET A 113 1.32 18.38 6.37
C MET A 113 1.94 19.11 5.17
N HIS A 114 1.34 20.22 4.73
CA HIS A 114 1.76 20.97 3.56
C HIS A 114 1.82 20.13 2.28
N GLY A 115 0.91 19.15 2.18
CA GLY A 115 0.79 18.27 1.04
C GLY A 115 0.02 18.91 -0.12
N VAL A 116 -0.07 18.17 -1.23
CA VAL A 116 -0.85 18.58 -2.41
C VAL A 116 -2.15 17.78 -2.44
N TYR A 117 -3.29 18.46 -2.30
CA TYR A 117 -4.61 17.85 -2.40
C TYR A 117 -5.21 18.11 -3.78
N LEU A 118 -5.40 17.05 -4.57
CA LEU A 118 -6.00 17.11 -5.89
C LEU A 118 -7.43 16.60 -5.83
N ALA A 119 -8.41 17.51 -5.94
CA ALA A 119 -9.82 17.13 -6.03
C ALA A 119 -10.20 16.84 -7.48
N PHE A 120 -10.80 15.67 -7.74
CA PHE A 120 -11.34 15.30 -9.04
C PHE A 120 -12.87 15.25 -8.95
N SER A 121 -13.54 16.18 -9.61
CA SER A 121 -15.00 16.22 -9.72
C SER A 121 -15.42 16.82 -11.06
N ARG A 122 -16.70 16.77 -11.37
CA ARG A 122 -17.23 17.38 -12.59
C ARG A 122 -17.00 18.88 -12.67
N THR A 123 -16.86 19.55 -11.53
CA THR A 123 -16.69 21.00 -11.39
C THR A 123 -15.29 21.40 -10.93
N ALA A 124 -14.41 20.43 -10.64
CA ALA A 124 -13.05 20.72 -10.21
C ALA A 124 -12.21 21.27 -11.37
N GLU A 125 -11.26 22.14 -11.04
CA GLU A 125 -10.28 22.66 -12.00
C GLU A 125 -9.24 21.61 -12.40
N ASN A 126 -8.92 20.69 -11.48
CA ASN A 126 -7.94 19.63 -11.72
C ASN A 126 -8.51 18.56 -12.66
N ARG A 127 -7.79 18.29 -13.71
CA ARG A 127 -8.12 17.26 -14.70
C ARG A 127 -6.88 16.44 -15.01
N LEU A 128 -7.04 15.13 -15.08
CA LEU A 128 -5.99 14.23 -15.57
C LEU A 128 -6.16 14.09 -17.08
N ASN A 129 -5.09 14.32 -17.82
CA ASN A 129 -5.04 13.97 -19.22
C ASN A 129 -4.46 12.56 -19.34
N ILE A 130 -5.26 11.61 -19.83
CA ILE A 130 -4.89 10.19 -19.94
C ILE A 130 -3.76 9.99 -20.97
N LEU A 131 -3.59 10.96 -21.87
CA LEU A 131 -2.60 10.90 -22.92
C LEU A 131 -1.28 11.56 -22.53
N ASP A 132 -1.17 12.12 -21.30
CA ASP A 132 0.09 12.66 -20.80
C ASP A 132 1.16 11.58 -20.71
N LEU A 133 2.33 11.85 -21.27
CA LEU A 133 3.48 10.97 -21.17
C LEU A 133 4.27 11.26 -19.90
N ASN A 134 4.69 10.20 -19.23
CA ASN A 134 5.68 10.30 -18.17
C ASN A 134 7.09 10.08 -18.75
N PRO A 135 7.88 11.12 -18.99
CA PRO A 135 9.20 10.99 -19.62
C PRO A 135 10.21 10.23 -18.74
N LEU A 136 9.88 10.02 -17.44
CA LEU A 136 10.73 9.27 -16.52
C LEU A 136 10.41 7.77 -16.50
N ALA A 137 9.38 7.33 -17.21
CA ALA A 137 9.06 5.91 -17.32
C ALA A 137 10.08 5.21 -18.23
N SER A 138 10.32 3.92 -17.99
CA SER A 138 11.18 3.10 -18.86
C SER A 138 10.62 2.94 -20.27
N ASP A 139 9.30 2.97 -20.43
CA ASP A 139 8.57 2.96 -21.69
C ASP A 139 7.37 3.92 -21.58
N PRO A 140 7.54 5.21 -21.87
CA PRO A 140 6.48 6.21 -21.77
C PRO A 140 5.29 5.94 -22.69
N PHE A 141 5.56 5.49 -23.92
CA PHE A 141 4.52 5.20 -24.90
C PHE A 141 3.72 3.94 -24.56
N GLY A 142 4.37 2.87 -24.16
CA GLY A 142 3.70 1.64 -23.72
C GLY A 142 2.86 1.86 -22.46
N ALA A 143 3.37 2.67 -21.53
CA ALA A 143 2.61 3.06 -20.33
C ALA A 143 1.36 3.88 -20.69
N GLY A 144 1.48 4.89 -21.55
CA GLY A 144 0.36 5.70 -22.03
C GLY A 144 -0.67 4.89 -22.82
N LEU A 145 -0.21 4.01 -23.70
CA LEU A 145 -1.09 3.08 -24.43
C LEU A 145 -1.84 2.15 -23.52
N SER A 146 -1.19 1.63 -22.48
CA SER A 146 -1.81 0.75 -21.47
C SER A 146 -2.88 1.51 -20.69
N MET A 147 -2.60 2.76 -20.32
CA MET A 147 -3.54 3.63 -19.61
C MET A 147 -4.77 3.96 -20.46
N LEU A 148 -4.57 4.31 -21.73
CA LEU A 148 -5.66 4.56 -22.69
C LEU A 148 -6.52 3.29 -22.89
N THR A 149 -5.88 2.13 -23.06
CA THR A 149 -6.56 0.85 -23.23
C THR A 149 -7.41 0.50 -22.01
N GLY A 150 -6.87 0.67 -20.81
CA GLY A 150 -7.59 0.48 -19.54
C GLY A 150 -8.77 1.42 -19.41
N PHE A 151 -8.59 2.71 -19.73
CA PHE A 151 -9.65 3.70 -19.72
C PHE A 151 -10.78 3.36 -20.70
N LEU A 152 -10.45 3.00 -21.94
CA LEU A 152 -11.45 2.62 -22.94
C LEU A 152 -12.23 1.37 -22.53
N THR A 153 -11.57 0.38 -21.92
CA THR A 153 -12.22 -0.81 -21.37
C THR A 153 -13.25 -0.44 -20.29
N MET A 154 -12.91 0.48 -19.40
CA MET A 154 -13.81 0.95 -18.35
C MET A 154 -14.93 1.84 -18.93
N ALA A 155 -14.60 2.76 -19.83
CA ALA A 155 -15.56 3.71 -20.40
C ALA A 155 -16.61 3.02 -21.28
N LEU A 156 -16.24 1.93 -21.94
CA LEU A 156 -17.14 1.14 -22.80
C LEU A 156 -17.86 0.03 -22.02
N ASP A 157 -17.52 -0.17 -20.76
CA ASP A 157 -18.06 -1.24 -19.89
C ASP A 157 -17.98 -2.63 -20.54
N ARG A 158 -16.92 -2.87 -21.31
CA ARG A 158 -16.66 -4.15 -21.98
C ARG A 158 -15.17 -4.36 -22.23
N ASN A 159 -14.77 -5.60 -22.32
CA ASN A 159 -13.44 -5.92 -22.79
C ASN A 159 -13.28 -5.57 -24.28
N LEU A 160 -12.16 -4.95 -24.62
CA LEU A 160 -11.80 -4.69 -26.01
C LEU A 160 -11.49 -6.02 -26.73
N ALA A 161 -12.00 -6.16 -27.95
CA ALA A 161 -11.66 -7.28 -28.79
C ALA A 161 -10.13 -7.31 -29.08
N PRO A 162 -9.52 -8.50 -29.32
CA PRO A 162 -8.07 -8.57 -29.57
C PRO A 162 -7.58 -7.64 -30.69
N VAL A 163 -8.38 -7.46 -31.74
CA VAL A 163 -8.06 -6.54 -32.86
C VAL A 163 -8.13 -5.09 -32.40
N GLU A 164 -9.14 -4.72 -31.62
CA GLU A 164 -9.26 -3.37 -31.07
C GLU A 164 -8.06 -3.05 -30.16
N ARG A 165 -7.73 -3.95 -29.26
CA ARG A 165 -6.64 -3.78 -28.28
C ARG A 165 -5.26 -3.72 -28.92
N ASN A 166 -4.97 -4.62 -29.88
CA ASN A 166 -3.62 -4.82 -30.38
C ASN A 166 -3.33 -4.08 -31.70
N VAL A 167 -4.35 -3.59 -32.40
CA VAL A 167 -4.19 -2.95 -33.70
C VAL A 167 -4.83 -1.58 -33.73
N VAL A 168 -6.12 -1.47 -33.38
CA VAL A 168 -6.88 -0.23 -33.54
C VAL A 168 -6.42 0.83 -32.56
N VAL A 169 -6.44 0.53 -31.26
CA VAL A 169 -6.07 1.49 -30.20
C VAL A 169 -4.60 1.96 -30.35
N PRO A 170 -3.62 1.08 -30.55
CA PRO A 170 -2.22 1.52 -30.77
C PRO A 170 -2.06 2.44 -31.98
N ARG A 171 -2.68 2.09 -33.10
CA ARG A 171 -2.60 2.91 -34.33
C ARG A 171 -3.17 4.32 -34.14
N TYR A 172 -4.36 4.44 -33.53
CA TYR A 172 -4.95 5.75 -33.24
C TYR A 172 -4.15 6.54 -32.23
N TYR A 173 -3.60 5.86 -31.21
CA TYR A 173 -2.74 6.47 -30.21
C TYR A 173 -1.48 7.10 -30.85
N GLU A 174 -0.76 6.32 -31.65
CA GLU A 174 0.42 6.80 -32.37
C GLU A 174 0.10 7.98 -33.30
N GLU A 175 -1.02 7.91 -34.01
CA GLU A 175 -1.42 8.95 -34.95
C GLU A 175 -1.77 10.26 -34.25
N VAL A 176 -2.49 10.21 -33.13
CA VAL A 176 -2.80 11.38 -32.30
C VAL A 176 -1.53 12.00 -31.69
N MET A 177 -0.62 11.18 -31.18
CA MET A 177 0.67 11.66 -30.68
C MET A 177 1.49 12.33 -31.78
N ARG A 178 1.54 11.76 -32.96
CA ARG A 178 2.23 12.33 -34.12
C ARG A 178 1.63 13.66 -34.54
N HIS A 179 0.30 13.82 -34.53
CA HIS A 179 -0.36 15.09 -34.84
C HIS A 179 -0.07 16.17 -33.79
N ALA A 180 0.19 15.79 -32.54
CA ALA A 180 0.68 16.70 -31.50
C ALA A 180 2.19 16.99 -31.61
N GLY A 181 2.87 16.39 -32.59
CA GLY A 181 4.32 16.56 -32.81
C GLY A 181 5.17 15.78 -31.80
N ILE A 182 4.59 14.72 -31.21
CA ILE A 182 5.26 13.83 -30.27
C ILE A 182 5.58 12.54 -31.03
N SER A 183 6.86 12.16 -31.03
CA SER A 183 7.37 10.97 -31.71
C SER A 183 7.91 9.95 -30.71
N ILE A 184 7.65 8.67 -30.96
CA ILE A 184 8.18 7.57 -30.15
C ILE A 184 9.71 7.49 -30.24
N ASP A 185 10.26 7.86 -31.41
CA ASP A 185 11.68 7.75 -31.71
C ASP A 185 12.50 8.99 -31.27
N ASP A 186 11.82 10.05 -30.79
CA ASP A 186 12.47 11.32 -30.43
C ASP A 186 12.06 11.75 -29.01
N PRO A 187 12.89 11.41 -27.99
CA PRO A 187 12.63 11.74 -26.58
C PRO A 187 12.48 13.24 -26.29
N ASP A 188 13.08 14.11 -27.08
CA ASP A 188 12.98 15.56 -26.86
C ASP A 188 11.57 16.10 -27.14
N THR A 189 10.77 15.33 -27.88
CA THR A 189 9.37 15.66 -28.16
C THR A 189 8.41 15.31 -27.02
N TRP A 190 8.81 14.48 -26.06
CA TRP A 190 7.95 13.97 -25.00
C TRP A 190 7.58 15.00 -23.93
N GLN A 191 8.28 16.12 -23.90
CA GLN A 191 7.98 17.25 -23.00
C GLN A 191 6.95 18.22 -23.58
N LYS A 192 6.48 18.00 -24.82
CA LYS A 192 5.43 18.81 -25.42
C LYS A 192 4.09 18.53 -24.76
N ASP A 193 3.18 19.50 -24.87
CA ASP A 193 1.80 19.34 -24.40
C ASP A 193 1.16 18.14 -25.10
N ALA A 194 0.71 17.17 -24.30
CA ALA A 194 0.07 15.98 -24.80
C ALA A 194 -1.32 16.31 -25.40
N PRO A 195 -1.73 15.58 -26.44
CA PRO A 195 -3.07 15.73 -27.02
C PRO A 195 -4.14 15.36 -26.01
N ARG A 196 -5.35 15.82 -26.22
CA ARG A 196 -6.50 15.48 -25.37
C ARG A 196 -7.31 14.35 -25.98
N LEU A 197 -8.15 13.68 -25.16
CA LEU A 197 -9.10 12.66 -25.63
C LEU A 197 -10.02 13.17 -26.77
N SER A 198 -10.33 14.47 -26.80
CA SER A 198 -11.10 15.08 -27.88
C SER A 198 -10.38 15.00 -29.25
N ASP A 199 -9.07 14.92 -29.25
CA ASP A 199 -8.27 14.90 -30.45
C ASP A 199 -8.24 13.51 -31.10
N LEU A 200 -8.45 12.44 -30.29
CA LEU A 200 -8.72 11.10 -30.81
C LEU A 200 -9.93 11.01 -31.75
N ARG A 201 -10.88 11.92 -31.62
CA ARG A 201 -12.08 11.95 -32.48
C ARG A 201 -11.81 12.59 -33.84
N ARG A 202 -10.70 13.32 -33.96
CA ARG A 202 -10.36 14.10 -35.19
C ARG A 202 -9.45 13.34 -36.13
N VAL A 203 -8.90 12.24 -35.67
CA VAL A 203 -8.05 11.29 -36.40
C VAL A 203 -8.90 10.08 -36.79
#